data_2bad58fdd004cb4563b0b7c02a5455b9
#
_entry.id   2bad58fdd004cb4563b0b7c02a5455b9
#
_cell.length_a   1.000
_cell.length_b   1.000
_cell.length_c   1.000
_cell.angle_alpha   90.00
_cell.angle_beta   90.00
_cell.angle_gamma   90.00
#
_symmetry.space_group_name_H-M   'P 1'
#
loop_
_entity.id
_entity.type
_entity.pdbx_description
1 polymer ?
#
loop_
_entity_poly.entity_id
_entity_poly.type
_entity_poly.pdbx_seq_one_letter_code
_entity_poly.pdbx_strand_id
1 'polypeptide(L)'
;MMNRLAGLILLVTTVACGSDGSTAPDIATATFGSALNVNLSSMTKTASGLYYRDSIIGTGTVAASGDSVRVHYIGWLANGQQFDNSFQNGSPIAFRLGRGRVILGWDEGLVNMRAGGWRKLIIPPSLGYGGSSNGPIPGNSILVFNVQIVSVIK
;
A
#
# COMPACT_ATOMS: atom_id res chain seq x y z
N MET A 1 -60.86 -44.14 14.27
CA MET A 1 -60.73 -42.88 15.08
C MET A 1 -59.33 -42.41 14.91
N MET A 2 -59.17 -41.38 14.10
CA MET A 2 -57.85 -40.92 13.63
C MET A 2 -57.33 -39.84 14.54
N ASN A 3 -56.17 -40.11 15.12
CA ASN A 3 -55.45 -39.12 15.96
C ASN A 3 -54.44 -38.41 15.09
N ARG A 4 -54.63 -37.08 14.85
CA ARG A 4 -53.71 -36.24 14.13
C ARG A 4 -52.84 -35.51 15.13
N LEU A 5 -51.56 -35.94 15.24
CA LEU A 5 -50.53 -35.15 15.92
C LEU A 5 -50.11 -34.01 14.98
N ALA A 6 -50.34 -32.75 15.37
CA ALA A 6 -49.81 -31.58 14.76
C ALA A 6 -48.40 -31.33 15.29
N GLY A 7 -47.40 -31.56 14.47
CA GLY A 7 -46.02 -31.22 14.77
C GLY A 7 -45.78 -29.70 14.61
N LEU A 8 -45.48 -29.02 15.72
CA LEU A 8 -45.06 -27.63 15.75
C LEU A 8 -43.59 -27.53 15.31
N ILE A 9 -43.36 -27.09 14.08
CA ILE A 9 -42.02 -26.81 13.59
C ILE A 9 -41.62 -25.45 14.15
N LEU A 10 -40.72 -25.45 15.11
CA LEU A 10 -40.10 -24.24 15.66
C LEU A 10 -39.03 -23.77 14.65
N LEU A 11 -39.32 -22.71 13.90
CA LEU A 11 -38.40 -22.05 13.00
C LEU A 11 -37.42 -21.23 13.83
N VAL A 12 -36.23 -21.79 14.09
CA VAL A 12 -35.14 -21.02 14.71
C VAL A 12 -34.53 -20.16 13.61
N THR A 13 -34.92 -18.88 13.57
CA THR A 13 -34.24 -17.87 12.79
C THR A 13 -32.93 -17.53 13.51
N THR A 14 -31.82 -18.08 13.03
CA THR A 14 -30.50 -17.59 13.42
C THR A 14 -30.31 -16.22 12.79
N VAL A 15 -30.44 -15.17 13.62
CA VAL A 15 -29.97 -13.84 13.26
C VAL A 15 -28.45 -13.95 13.18
N ALA A 16 -27.93 -14.05 11.96
CA ALA A 16 -26.52 -13.84 11.71
C ALA A 16 -26.22 -12.39 12.04
N CYS A 17 -25.57 -12.14 13.17
CA CYS A 17 -24.93 -10.87 13.45
C CYS A 17 -23.87 -10.67 12.38
N GLY A 18 -24.18 -9.91 11.34
CA GLY A 18 -23.21 -9.39 10.37
C GLY A 18 -22.25 -8.53 11.15
N SER A 19 -21.06 -9.05 11.47
CA SER A 19 -19.94 -8.23 11.82
C SER A 19 -19.56 -7.42 10.58
N ASP A 20 -20.01 -6.18 10.50
CA ASP A 20 -19.49 -5.18 9.57
C ASP A 20 -18.05 -4.85 9.97
N GLY A 21 -17.20 -5.87 9.97
CA GLY A 21 -15.78 -5.71 9.99
C GLY A 21 -15.38 -5.15 8.63
N SER A 22 -15.23 -3.84 8.53
CA SER A 22 -14.55 -3.21 7.40
C SER A 22 -13.12 -3.77 7.38
N THR A 23 -12.96 -4.94 6.76
CA THR A 23 -11.65 -5.51 6.48
C THR A 23 -10.92 -4.53 5.56
N ALA A 24 -9.70 -4.14 5.96
CA ALA A 24 -8.86 -3.32 5.11
C ALA A 24 -8.76 -3.94 3.70
N PRO A 25 -8.82 -3.13 2.63
CA PRO A 25 -8.80 -3.65 1.28
C PRO A 25 -7.52 -4.46 1.01
N ASP A 26 -7.69 -5.63 0.38
CA ASP A 26 -6.57 -6.48 -0.04
C ASP A 26 -6.09 -6.05 -1.42
N ILE A 27 -4.78 -5.83 -1.54
CA ILE A 27 -4.13 -5.48 -2.81
C ILE A 27 -4.40 -6.55 -3.88
N ALA A 28 -4.45 -7.84 -3.50
CA ALA A 28 -4.63 -8.94 -4.44
C ALA A 28 -5.98 -8.91 -5.18
N THR A 29 -7.01 -8.33 -4.58
CA THR A 29 -8.36 -8.22 -5.13
C THR A 29 -8.74 -6.80 -5.54
N ALA A 30 -7.85 -5.84 -5.30
CA ALA A 30 -8.09 -4.43 -5.60
C ALA A 30 -8.12 -4.15 -7.11
N THR A 31 -8.97 -3.20 -7.49
CA THR A 31 -8.98 -2.66 -8.85
C THR A 31 -8.09 -1.42 -8.90
N PHE A 32 -7.20 -1.38 -9.88
CA PHE A 32 -6.29 -0.26 -10.09
C PHE A 32 -6.67 0.53 -11.34
N GLY A 33 -6.55 1.85 -11.25
CA GLY A 33 -6.69 2.72 -12.44
C GLY A 33 -5.73 2.28 -13.55
N SER A 34 -6.21 2.19 -14.79
CA SER A 34 -5.43 1.67 -15.92
C SER A 34 -4.12 2.43 -16.17
N ALA A 35 -4.12 3.74 -15.94
CA ALA A 35 -2.94 4.60 -16.09
C ALA A 35 -1.80 4.25 -15.09
N LEU A 36 -2.10 3.55 -14.00
CA LEU A 36 -1.09 3.15 -13.01
C LEU A 36 -0.22 1.98 -13.50
N ASN A 37 -0.64 1.26 -14.53
CA ASN A 37 0.08 0.10 -15.09
C ASN A 37 0.51 -0.90 -14.00
N VAL A 38 -0.43 -1.26 -13.10
CA VAL A 38 -0.19 -2.25 -12.05
C VAL A 38 -0.39 -3.65 -12.60
N ASN A 39 0.66 -4.46 -12.52
CA ASN A 39 0.61 -5.89 -12.83
C ASN A 39 1.22 -6.64 -11.64
N LEU A 40 0.38 -7.10 -10.72
CA LEU A 40 0.80 -7.75 -9.48
C LEU A 40 1.59 -9.05 -9.73
N SER A 41 1.30 -9.78 -10.82
CA SER A 41 2.01 -11.03 -11.13
C SER A 41 3.48 -10.82 -11.48
N SER A 42 3.86 -9.58 -11.86
CA SER A 42 5.25 -9.19 -12.16
C SER A 42 5.92 -8.45 -11.01
N MET A 43 5.29 -8.39 -9.84
CA MET A 43 5.80 -7.69 -8.64
C MET A 43 6.21 -8.69 -7.57
N THR A 44 7.19 -8.32 -6.77
CA THR A 44 7.54 -9.07 -5.55
C THR A 44 6.61 -8.67 -4.42
N LYS A 45 6.00 -9.65 -3.76
CA LYS A 45 5.20 -9.47 -2.54
C LYS A 45 6.06 -9.80 -1.33
N THR A 46 6.08 -8.90 -0.35
CA THR A 46 6.74 -9.16 0.94
C THR A 46 5.79 -9.84 1.94
N ALA A 47 6.32 -10.35 3.03
CA ALA A 47 5.53 -10.96 4.11
C ALA A 47 4.57 -9.97 4.78
N SER A 48 4.89 -8.67 4.78
CA SER A 48 4.05 -7.59 5.32
C SER A 48 2.90 -7.19 4.38
N GLY A 49 2.87 -7.71 3.15
CA GLY A 49 1.85 -7.42 2.14
C GLY A 49 2.19 -6.24 1.21
N LEU A 50 3.39 -5.67 1.30
CA LEU A 50 3.91 -4.71 0.33
C LEU A 50 4.17 -5.41 -1.01
N TYR A 51 3.80 -4.76 -2.12
CA TYR A 51 4.24 -5.18 -3.46
C TYR A 51 5.20 -4.14 -4.02
N TYR A 52 6.29 -4.62 -4.64
CA TYR A 52 7.24 -3.73 -5.30
C TYR A 52 7.81 -4.32 -6.59
N ARG A 53 8.26 -3.43 -7.47
CA ARG A 53 8.98 -3.79 -8.68
C ARG A 53 9.90 -2.65 -9.09
N ASP A 54 11.17 -3.00 -9.35
CA ASP A 54 12.11 -2.06 -9.97
C ASP A 54 11.78 -1.90 -11.45
N SER A 55 11.54 -0.66 -11.88
CA SER A 55 11.43 -0.30 -13.28
C SER A 55 12.79 0.11 -13.85
N ILE A 56 13.66 0.67 -13.01
CA ILE A 56 15.05 0.98 -13.33
C ILE A 56 15.90 0.58 -12.11
N ILE A 57 16.89 -0.25 -12.34
CA ILE A 57 17.89 -0.57 -11.31
C ILE A 57 18.97 0.51 -11.37
N GLY A 58 19.12 1.28 -10.29
CA GLY A 58 20.16 2.30 -10.19
C GLY A 58 21.55 1.69 -10.14
N THR A 59 22.57 2.50 -10.44
CA THR A 59 23.98 2.09 -10.41
C THR A 59 24.74 2.66 -9.20
N GLY A 60 24.10 3.55 -8.44
CA GLY A 60 24.73 4.22 -7.29
C GLY A 60 24.71 3.40 -6.00
N THR A 61 24.96 4.07 -4.89
CA THR A 61 25.03 3.49 -3.54
C THR A 61 23.71 2.78 -3.20
N VAL A 62 23.80 1.59 -2.60
CA VAL A 62 22.64 0.84 -2.09
C VAL A 62 22.15 1.48 -0.80
N ALA A 63 20.85 1.72 -0.71
CA ALA A 63 20.19 2.23 0.49
C ALA A 63 20.00 1.13 1.53
N ALA A 64 20.36 1.42 2.76
CA ALA A 64 20.15 0.56 3.91
C ALA A 64 19.41 1.32 5.03
N SER A 65 18.82 0.59 5.96
CA SER A 65 18.21 1.20 7.14
C SER A 65 19.26 2.00 7.93
N GLY A 66 18.91 3.24 8.28
CA GLY A 66 19.81 4.19 8.94
C GLY A 66 20.48 5.20 8.02
N ASP A 67 20.54 4.95 6.71
CA ASP A 67 21.08 5.89 5.75
C ASP A 67 20.16 7.11 5.56
N SER A 68 20.75 8.24 5.18
CA SER A 68 19.99 9.40 4.72
C SER A 68 19.76 9.30 3.22
N VAL A 69 18.51 9.37 2.78
CA VAL A 69 18.13 9.28 1.37
C VAL A 69 17.43 10.54 0.90
N ARG A 70 17.63 10.89 -0.37
CA ARG A 70 16.84 11.91 -1.08
C ARG A 70 16.01 11.20 -2.14
N VAL A 71 14.70 11.46 -2.14
CA VAL A 71 13.74 10.70 -2.93
C VAL A 71 12.80 11.62 -3.68
N HIS A 72 12.70 11.44 -4.99
CA HIS A 72 11.57 11.93 -5.77
C HIS A 72 10.49 10.88 -5.83
N TYR A 73 9.23 11.32 -5.89
CA TYR A 73 8.10 10.40 -5.96
C TYR A 73 6.87 11.04 -6.58
N ILE A 74 5.98 10.17 -7.04
CA ILE A 74 4.60 10.51 -7.37
C ILE A 74 3.73 9.48 -6.66
N GLY A 75 2.66 9.94 -5.98
CA GLY A 75 1.73 9.11 -5.21
C GLY A 75 0.31 9.20 -5.74
N TRP A 76 -0.34 8.04 -5.83
CA TRP A 76 -1.73 7.89 -6.26
C TRP A 76 -2.51 6.98 -5.32
N LEU A 77 -3.81 7.22 -5.24
CA LEU A 77 -4.77 6.22 -4.74
C LEU A 77 -4.91 5.09 -5.77
N ALA A 78 -5.44 3.94 -5.35
CA ALA A 78 -5.64 2.79 -6.25
C ALA A 78 -6.48 3.14 -7.50
N ASN A 79 -7.45 4.04 -7.37
CA ASN A 79 -8.28 4.48 -8.51
C ASN A 79 -7.55 5.35 -9.55
N GLY A 80 -6.28 5.71 -9.30
CA GLY A 80 -5.47 6.55 -10.18
C GLY A 80 -5.47 8.04 -9.84
N GLN A 81 -6.21 8.46 -8.82
CA GLN A 81 -6.17 9.85 -8.36
C GLN A 81 -4.82 10.17 -7.73
N GLN A 82 -4.08 11.09 -8.33
CA GLN A 82 -2.82 11.60 -7.79
C GLN A 82 -3.10 12.45 -6.56
N PHE A 83 -2.38 12.20 -5.47
CA PHE A 83 -2.51 12.99 -4.25
C PHE A 83 -1.24 13.78 -3.90
N ASP A 84 -0.07 13.37 -4.40
CA ASP A 84 1.18 14.10 -4.16
C ASP A 84 2.21 13.83 -5.26
N ASN A 85 3.11 14.82 -5.49
CA ASN A 85 4.14 14.74 -6.52
C ASN A 85 5.31 15.67 -6.19
N SER A 86 6.43 15.11 -5.77
CA SER A 86 7.62 15.88 -5.41
C SER A 86 8.27 16.65 -6.58
N PHE A 87 8.04 16.22 -7.82
CA PHE A 87 8.53 16.95 -8.99
C PHE A 87 7.79 18.28 -9.20
N GLN A 88 6.49 18.32 -8.87
CA GLN A 88 5.72 19.57 -8.89
C GLN A 88 6.11 20.51 -7.75
N ASN A 89 6.56 19.95 -6.62
CA ASN A 89 7.05 20.69 -5.47
C ASN A 89 8.50 21.19 -5.65
N GLY A 90 9.15 20.83 -6.76
CA GLY A 90 10.46 21.36 -7.20
C GLY A 90 11.67 20.72 -6.50
N SER A 91 11.52 19.84 -5.51
CA SER A 91 12.65 19.23 -4.81
C SER A 91 12.34 17.83 -4.26
N PRO A 92 13.35 16.92 -4.23
CA PRO A 92 13.22 15.65 -3.57
C PRO A 92 13.12 15.85 -2.06
N ILE A 93 12.36 14.98 -1.39
CA ILE A 93 12.35 14.92 0.07
C ILE A 93 13.58 14.18 0.60
N ALA A 94 14.06 14.60 1.77
CA ALA A 94 15.20 13.99 2.44
C ALA A 94 14.76 13.43 3.80
N PHE A 95 15.12 12.19 4.08
CA PHE A 95 14.81 11.57 5.37
C PHE A 95 15.79 10.43 5.68
N ARG A 96 15.79 9.98 6.94
CA ARG A 96 16.54 8.82 7.41
C ARG A 96 15.69 7.57 7.25
N LEU A 97 16.15 6.63 6.41
CA LEU A 97 15.45 5.38 6.07
C LEU A 97 15.39 4.44 7.29
N GLY A 98 14.23 3.78 7.48
CA GLY A 98 14.03 2.82 8.56
C GLY A 98 13.97 3.44 9.95
N ARG A 99 13.57 4.71 10.08
CA ARG A 99 13.46 5.44 11.34
C ARG A 99 12.06 5.98 11.62
N GLY A 100 11.03 5.50 10.92
CA GLY A 100 9.65 5.93 11.11
C GLY A 100 9.41 7.41 10.78
N ARG A 101 10.22 7.98 9.88
CA ARG A 101 10.06 9.36 9.41
C ARG A 101 9.07 9.46 8.25
N VAL A 102 8.76 8.34 7.65
CA VAL A 102 7.84 8.15 6.52
C VAL A 102 6.94 6.94 6.83
N ILE A 103 5.95 6.68 5.99
CA ILE A 103 5.09 5.49 6.13
C ILE A 103 5.92 4.20 6.07
N LEU A 104 5.47 3.17 6.79
CA LEU A 104 6.21 1.90 6.91
C LEU A 104 6.52 1.25 5.57
N GLY A 105 5.61 1.38 4.60
CA GLY A 105 5.82 0.86 3.25
C GLY A 105 7.00 1.50 2.52
N TRP A 106 7.38 2.73 2.85
CA TRP A 106 8.59 3.37 2.35
C TRP A 106 9.83 2.91 3.12
N ASP A 107 9.76 2.88 4.45
CA ASP A 107 10.88 2.40 5.28
C ASP A 107 11.28 0.96 4.92
N GLU A 108 10.31 0.12 4.54
CA GLU A 108 10.56 -1.23 4.04
C GLU A 108 10.94 -1.24 2.54
N GLY A 109 10.13 -0.57 1.73
CA GLY A 109 10.19 -0.69 0.26
C GLY A 109 11.39 -0.02 -0.40
N LEU A 110 12.07 0.91 0.27
CA LEU A 110 13.26 1.59 -0.28
C LEU A 110 14.58 0.93 0.12
N VAL A 111 14.57 0.02 1.09
CA VAL A 111 15.76 -0.77 1.44
C VAL A 111 16.20 -1.59 0.23
N ASN A 112 17.51 -1.70 0.04
CA ASN A 112 18.17 -2.37 -1.08
C ASN A 112 17.96 -1.72 -2.46
N MET A 113 17.29 -0.57 -2.55
CA MET A 113 17.33 0.23 -3.78
C MET A 113 18.70 0.89 -3.96
N ARG A 114 19.09 1.10 -5.21
CA ARG A 114 20.30 1.86 -5.54
C ARG A 114 19.95 3.30 -5.93
N ALA A 115 20.81 4.24 -5.60
CA ALA A 115 20.69 5.61 -6.10
C ALA A 115 20.66 5.61 -7.64
N GLY A 116 19.80 6.46 -8.21
CA GLY A 116 19.46 6.48 -9.64
C GLY A 116 18.36 5.48 -10.05
N GLY A 117 17.95 4.58 -9.15
CA GLY A 117 16.90 3.59 -9.42
C GLY A 117 15.49 4.12 -9.26
N TRP A 118 14.56 3.48 -9.97
CA TRP A 118 13.12 3.70 -9.86
C TRP A 118 12.41 2.43 -9.44
N ARG A 119 11.51 2.54 -8.47
CA ARG A 119 10.69 1.45 -7.94
C ARG A 119 9.23 1.87 -7.87
N LYS A 120 8.36 0.95 -8.29
CA LYS A 120 6.92 1.04 -8.02
C LYS A 120 6.64 0.31 -6.72
N LEU A 121 5.86 0.95 -5.84
CA LEU A 121 5.36 0.39 -4.57
C LEU A 121 3.84 0.36 -4.60
N ILE A 122 3.24 -0.74 -4.16
CA ILE A 122 1.82 -0.84 -3.83
C ILE A 122 1.76 -1.14 -2.35
N ILE A 123 1.21 -0.21 -1.59
CA ILE A 123 1.29 -0.19 -0.13
C ILE A 123 -0.10 -0.44 0.45
N PRO A 124 -0.29 -1.51 1.25
CA PRO A 124 -1.56 -1.74 1.93
C PRO A 124 -1.79 -0.69 3.02
N PRO A 125 -3.03 -0.47 3.45
CA PRO A 125 -3.34 0.50 4.51
C PRO A 125 -2.49 0.34 5.77
N SER A 126 -2.21 -0.89 6.19
CA SER A 126 -1.41 -1.21 7.39
C SER A 126 0.04 -0.70 7.33
N LEU A 127 0.59 -0.51 6.15
CA LEU A 127 1.92 0.05 5.91
C LEU A 127 1.88 1.51 5.43
N GLY A 128 0.67 2.06 5.28
CA GLY A 128 0.40 3.45 4.91
C GLY A 128 -0.16 4.25 6.09
N TYR A 129 -1.35 4.83 5.90
CA TYR A 129 -2.02 5.68 6.90
C TYR A 129 -3.10 4.94 7.70
N GLY A 130 -3.27 3.63 7.50
CA GLY A 130 -4.25 2.81 8.22
C GLY A 130 -5.70 3.26 7.98
N GLY A 131 -6.51 3.17 9.01
CA GLY A 131 -7.93 3.58 8.99
C GLY A 131 -8.15 5.09 9.04
N SER A 132 -7.10 5.88 9.25
CA SER A 132 -7.21 7.35 9.38
C SER A 132 -7.05 8.02 8.01
N SER A 133 -7.81 9.10 7.78
CA SER A 133 -7.59 9.96 6.63
C SER A 133 -6.38 10.85 6.83
N ASN A 134 -5.67 11.19 5.74
CA ASN A 134 -4.53 12.12 5.74
C ASN A 134 -4.64 13.05 4.53
N GLY A 135 -5.09 14.27 4.74
CA GLY A 135 -5.36 15.22 3.67
C GLY A 135 -6.31 14.64 2.61
N PRO A 136 -5.88 14.55 1.33
CA PRO A 136 -6.70 14.00 0.26
C PRO A 136 -6.80 12.46 0.26
N ILE A 137 -6.11 11.78 1.18
CA ILE A 137 -6.05 10.31 1.27
C ILE A 137 -7.12 9.83 2.25
N PRO A 138 -8.16 9.10 1.81
CA PRO A 138 -9.14 8.50 2.71
C PRO A 138 -8.51 7.43 3.61
N GLY A 139 -9.15 7.16 4.76
CA GLY A 139 -8.79 5.99 5.58
C GLY A 139 -8.92 4.68 4.81
N ASN A 140 -8.14 3.69 5.17
CA ASN A 140 -8.07 2.37 4.52
C ASN A 140 -7.71 2.42 3.02
N SER A 141 -6.92 3.41 2.59
CA SER A 141 -6.49 3.52 1.20
C SER A 141 -5.29 2.62 0.90
N ILE A 142 -5.36 1.91 -0.23
CA ILE A 142 -4.18 1.34 -0.89
C ILE A 142 -3.48 2.48 -1.63
N LEU A 143 -2.18 2.61 -1.43
CA LEU A 143 -1.36 3.65 -2.03
C LEU A 143 -0.46 3.08 -3.11
N VAL A 144 -0.35 3.78 -4.21
CA VAL A 144 0.55 3.45 -5.32
C VAL A 144 1.57 4.55 -5.44
N PHE A 145 2.85 4.20 -5.42
CA PHE A 145 3.93 5.15 -5.62
C PHE A 145 4.87 4.71 -6.74
N ASN A 146 5.35 5.67 -7.50
CA ASN A 146 6.61 5.55 -8.23
C ASN A 146 7.64 6.39 -7.48
N VAL A 147 8.74 5.77 -7.05
CA VAL A 147 9.78 6.42 -6.27
C VAL A 147 11.13 6.31 -6.95
N GLN A 148 11.92 7.38 -6.87
CA GLN A 148 13.29 7.44 -7.35
C GLN A 148 14.22 7.80 -6.20
N ILE A 149 15.22 6.98 -5.90
CA ILE A 149 16.31 7.41 -5.02
C ILE A 149 17.29 8.27 -5.81
N VAL A 150 17.37 9.53 -5.46
CA VAL A 150 18.31 10.48 -6.09
C VAL A 150 19.71 10.29 -5.51
N SER A 151 19.83 10.18 -4.19
CA SER A 151 21.10 9.98 -3.51
C SER A 151 20.94 9.23 -2.20
N VAL A 152 22.01 8.54 -1.82
CA VAL A 152 22.16 7.83 -0.53
C VAL A 152 23.43 8.33 0.14
N ILE A 153 23.30 8.75 1.39
CA ILE A 153 24.40 9.19 2.26
C ILE A 153 24.45 8.25 3.45
N LYS A 154 25.60 7.61 3.64
CA LYS A 154 25.89 6.68 4.75
C LYS A 154 26.02 7.40 6.09
#